data_a6c8164148dca21225749ef2eb1aa777
#
_entry.id   a6c8164148dca21225749ef2eb1aa777
#
_cell.length_a   1.000
_cell.length_b   1.000
_cell.length_c   1.000
_cell.angle_alpha   90.00
_cell.angle_beta   90.00
_cell.angle_gamma   90.00
#
_symmetry.space_group_name_H-M   'P 1'
#
loop_
_entity.id
_entity.type
_entity.pdbx_description
1 polymer ?
#
loop_
_entity_poly.entity_id
_entity_poly.type
_entity_poly.pdbx_seq_one_letter_code
_entity_poly.pdbx_strand_id
1 'polypeptide(L)'
;EPLTILLMGVDTGNVERTDPWAGNSDSMILVTVNPKTKKTVMMSLERDILTQIQQPDGSVIEAKLNAAYANGGAELSISTIQKMMNIHIDRYVMVNMHGLQRMVDAVGGITVNNTLGFPISIQDQEPFNTISIGVGEQKLNGEEALVYSRMRYQDPEGDYGRQKRQREVIQKVVEKVLSLNSVSHYQSILKALSTNMQTNIDLSAKSIPSLLGYKDSFKTIETQQLRGEDAELQGTSYQIVTANHLLEIQNLLRTSLDKPKVTELETNAVLYEELFSAFLPKDFYVHLTDQHHMVIPS
;
A
#
# COMPACT_ATOMS: atom_id res chain seq x y z
N GLU A 1 8.64 14.74 -14.52
CA GLU A 1 7.21 14.75 -14.18
C GLU A 1 6.95 13.91 -12.93
N PRO A 2 5.99 14.32 -12.09
CA PRO A 2 5.58 13.49 -10.96
C PRO A 2 5.04 12.15 -11.39
N LEU A 3 5.27 11.11 -10.59
CA LEU A 3 4.92 9.73 -10.90
C LEU A 3 4.13 9.13 -9.74
N THR A 4 3.06 8.41 -10.04
CA THR A 4 2.28 7.66 -9.05
C THR A 4 2.46 6.17 -9.27
N ILE A 5 2.89 5.49 -8.21
CA ILE A 5 3.16 4.05 -8.22
C ILE A 5 2.30 3.38 -7.16
N LEU A 6 1.64 2.29 -7.52
CA LEU A 6 0.98 1.41 -6.56
C LEU A 6 1.91 0.23 -6.22
N LEU A 7 2.27 0.13 -4.95
CA LEU A 7 2.99 -1.03 -4.43
C LEU A 7 1.98 -1.97 -3.77
N MET A 8 2.00 -3.24 -4.17
CA MET A 8 1.12 -4.26 -3.59
C MET A 8 1.94 -5.43 -3.09
N GLY A 9 1.63 -5.89 -1.88
CA GLY A 9 2.11 -7.14 -1.33
C GLY A 9 0.99 -8.18 -1.34
N VAL A 10 1.23 -9.32 -1.96
CA VAL A 10 0.27 -10.42 -2.01
C VAL A 10 0.70 -11.49 -1.02
N ASP A 11 -0.20 -11.81 -0.09
CA ASP A 11 -0.03 -12.88 0.86
C ASP A 11 -0.93 -14.05 0.45
N THR A 12 -0.29 -15.16 0.09
CA THR A 12 -1.00 -16.39 -0.30
C THR A 12 -1.46 -17.20 0.92
N GLY A 13 -1.05 -16.79 2.14
CA GLY A 13 -1.36 -17.50 3.38
C GLY A 13 -0.55 -18.79 3.61
N ASN A 14 0.02 -19.36 2.56
CA ASN A 14 0.87 -20.56 2.65
C ASN A 14 1.92 -20.52 1.55
N VAL A 15 3.20 -20.67 1.95
CA VAL A 15 4.35 -20.70 1.04
C VAL A 15 4.33 -21.89 0.07
N GLU A 16 3.55 -22.94 0.37
CA GLU A 16 3.46 -24.15 -0.45
C GLU A 16 2.37 -24.09 -1.53
N ARG A 17 1.65 -22.97 -1.66
CA ARG A 17 0.65 -22.84 -2.72
C ARG A 17 1.29 -22.91 -4.10
N THR A 18 0.63 -23.66 -4.98
CA THR A 18 1.08 -23.85 -6.37
C THR A 18 1.00 -22.57 -7.20
N ASP A 19 0.06 -21.66 -6.86
CA ASP A 19 -0.02 -20.34 -7.48
C ASP A 19 0.52 -19.29 -6.51
N PRO A 20 1.71 -18.73 -6.77
CA PRO A 20 2.33 -17.74 -5.89
C PRO A 20 1.62 -16.38 -5.89
N TRP A 21 0.63 -16.18 -6.76
CA TRP A 21 -0.14 -14.95 -6.89
C TRP A 21 -1.58 -15.08 -6.43
N ALA A 22 -2.02 -16.28 -6.07
CA ALA A 22 -3.34 -16.48 -5.48
C ALA A 22 -3.34 -16.01 -4.02
N GLY A 23 -4.37 -15.27 -3.63
CA GLY A 23 -4.52 -14.79 -2.26
C GLY A 23 -5.10 -13.38 -2.22
N ASN A 24 -4.75 -12.64 -1.19
CA ASN A 24 -5.23 -11.29 -0.94
C ASN A 24 -4.11 -10.27 -1.07
N SER A 25 -4.45 -9.07 -1.52
CA SER A 25 -3.54 -7.94 -1.43
C SER A 25 -3.56 -7.40 0.01
N ASP A 26 -2.63 -7.87 0.84
CA ASP A 26 -2.57 -7.50 2.25
C ASP A 26 -1.87 -6.16 2.47
N SER A 27 -1.05 -5.72 1.53
CA SER A 27 -0.39 -4.43 1.55
C SER A 27 -0.71 -3.67 0.28
N MET A 28 -1.14 -2.43 0.44
CA MET A 28 -1.37 -1.51 -0.68
C MET A 28 -0.84 -0.15 -0.28
N ILE A 29 0.18 0.32 -0.99
CA ILE A 29 0.84 1.60 -0.71
C ILE A 29 0.87 2.41 -2.00
N LEU A 30 0.23 3.58 -1.98
CA LEU A 30 0.39 4.57 -3.05
C LEU A 30 1.64 5.40 -2.78
N VAL A 31 2.50 5.47 -3.78
CA VAL A 31 3.73 6.24 -3.72
C VAL A 31 3.68 7.31 -4.79
N THR A 32 3.77 8.57 -4.38
CA THR A 32 3.94 9.69 -5.29
C THR A 32 5.38 10.16 -5.24
N VAL A 33 6.01 10.25 -6.39
CA VAL A 33 7.41 10.67 -6.52
C VAL A 33 7.44 11.95 -7.33
N ASN A 34 7.94 13.03 -6.75
CA ASN A 34 8.04 14.31 -7.43
C ASN A 34 9.50 14.76 -7.52
N PRO A 35 10.12 14.61 -8.70
CA PRO A 35 11.54 14.99 -8.88
C PRO A 35 11.77 16.49 -8.81
N LYS A 36 10.75 17.31 -9.05
CA LYS A 36 10.83 18.76 -8.98
C LYS A 36 10.96 19.25 -7.54
N THR A 37 10.15 18.70 -6.63
CA THR A 37 10.21 19.04 -5.21
C THR A 37 11.19 18.15 -4.44
N LYS A 38 11.72 17.11 -5.06
CA LYS A 38 12.60 16.10 -4.47
C LYS A 38 11.97 15.43 -3.25
N LYS A 39 10.68 15.11 -3.36
CA LYS A 39 9.90 14.53 -2.29
C LYS A 39 9.10 13.33 -2.75
N THR A 40 9.02 12.32 -1.89
CA THR A 40 8.19 11.13 -2.06
C THR A 40 7.18 11.06 -0.92
N VAL A 41 5.93 10.75 -1.25
CA VAL A 41 4.88 10.46 -0.27
C VAL A 41 4.52 8.98 -0.39
N MET A 42 4.53 8.27 0.73
CA MET A 42 4.08 6.89 0.84
C MET A 42 2.80 6.85 1.66
N MET A 43 1.71 6.48 1.00
CA MET A 43 0.37 6.44 1.58
C MET A 43 -0.11 5.00 1.66
N SER A 44 -0.20 4.44 2.88
CA SER A 44 -0.79 3.12 3.08
C SER A 44 -2.31 3.19 2.99
N LEU A 45 -2.89 2.24 2.26
CA LEU A 45 -4.33 2.06 2.16
C LEU A 45 -4.71 0.84 3.00
N GLU A 46 -5.68 1.01 3.90
CA GLU A 46 -6.13 -0.09 4.76
C GLU A 46 -6.88 -1.13 3.91
N ARG A 47 -6.52 -2.39 4.04
CA ARG A 47 -7.08 -3.49 3.23
C ARG A 47 -8.57 -3.74 3.48
N ASP A 48 -9.06 -3.39 4.68
CA ASP A 48 -10.43 -3.64 5.12
C ASP A 48 -11.38 -2.45 4.84
N ILE A 49 -10.94 -1.43 4.13
CA ILE A 49 -11.77 -0.28 3.76
C ILE A 49 -12.95 -0.76 2.92
N LEU A 50 -14.17 -0.42 3.37
CA LEU A 50 -15.38 -0.73 2.64
C LEU A 50 -15.47 0.14 1.38
N THR A 51 -15.57 -0.51 0.24
CA THR A 51 -15.45 0.13 -1.08
C THR A 51 -16.43 -0.49 -2.04
N GLN A 52 -16.95 0.30 -2.95
CA GLN A 52 -17.66 -0.23 -4.12
C GLN A 52 -16.66 -0.68 -5.17
N ILE A 53 -16.79 -1.93 -5.60
CA ILE A 53 -15.91 -2.51 -6.62
C ILE A 53 -16.74 -2.83 -7.84
N GLN A 54 -16.41 -2.19 -8.97
CA GLN A 54 -17.00 -2.51 -10.25
C GLN A 54 -16.26 -3.69 -10.86
N GLN A 55 -16.91 -4.86 -10.90
CA GLN A 55 -16.31 -6.08 -11.42
C GLN A 55 -16.22 -6.06 -12.95
N PRO A 56 -15.38 -6.94 -13.55
CA PRO A 56 -15.21 -7.00 -15.01
C PRO A 56 -16.52 -7.25 -15.79
N ASP A 57 -17.51 -7.91 -15.18
CA ASP A 57 -18.82 -8.17 -15.78
C ASP A 57 -19.78 -6.95 -15.70
N GLY A 58 -19.32 -5.83 -15.12
CA GLY A 58 -20.11 -4.62 -14.93
C GLY A 58 -20.92 -4.56 -13.65
N SER A 59 -21.01 -5.67 -12.89
CA SER A 59 -21.68 -5.67 -11.59
C SER A 59 -20.88 -4.90 -10.55
N VAL A 60 -21.58 -4.28 -9.59
CA VAL A 60 -20.96 -3.53 -8.49
C VAL A 60 -21.22 -4.27 -7.18
N ILE A 61 -20.16 -4.51 -6.41
CA ILE A 61 -20.27 -5.09 -5.07
C ILE A 61 -19.68 -4.12 -4.04
N GLU A 62 -20.20 -4.20 -2.82
CA GLU A 62 -19.60 -3.53 -1.67
C GLU A 62 -18.78 -4.57 -0.89
N ALA A 63 -17.48 -4.35 -0.78
CA ALA A 63 -16.56 -5.29 -0.18
C ALA A 63 -15.33 -4.57 0.38
N LYS A 64 -14.48 -5.32 1.07
CA LYS A 64 -13.18 -4.83 1.49
C LYS A 64 -12.32 -4.51 0.27
N LEU A 65 -11.52 -3.45 0.36
CA LEU A 65 -10.63 -3.02 -0.73
C LEU A 65 -9.79 -4.17 -1.29
N ASN A 66 -9.27 -5.04 -0.42
CA ASN A 66 -8.44 -6.16 -0.86
C ASN A 66 -9.19 -7.24 -1.66
N ALA A 67 -10.53 -7.22 -1.66
CA ALA A 67 -11.31 -8.12 -2.50
C ALA A 67 -11.18 -7.80 -4.00
N ALA A 68 -10.78 -6.60 -4.35
CA ALA A 68 -10.53 -6.25 -5.75
C ALA A 68 -9.43 -7.15 -6.36
N TYR A 69 -8.36 -7.41 -5.62
CA TYR A 69 -7.32 -8.31 -6.09
C TYR A 69 -7.83 -9.75 -6.25
N ALA A 70 -8.57 -10.25 -5.27
CA ALA A 70 -9.13 -11.61 -5.32
C ALA A 70 -10.09 -11.80 -6.50
N ASN A 71 -10.82 -10.77 -6.90
CA ASN A 71 -11.85 -10.83 -7.96
C ASN A 71 -11.33 -10.49 -9.35
N GLY A 72 -10.26 -9.72 -9.49
CA GLY A 72 -9.79 -9.27 -10.79
C GLY A 72 -8.30 -8.92 -10.85
N GLY A 73 -7.50 -9.38 -9.90
CA GLY A 73 -6.04 -9.22 -9.91
C GLY A 73 -5.58 -7.77 -9.79
N ALA A 74 -4.37 -7.51 -10.27
CA ALA A 74 -3.76 -6.19 -10.21
C ALA A 74 -4.59 -5.14 -10.96
N GLU A 75 -5.14 -5.48 -12.10
CA GLU A 75 -5.92 -4.54 -12.93
C GLU A 75 -7.15 -4.02 -12.20
N LEU A 76 -7.92 -4.91 -11.55
CA LEU A 76 -9.09 -4.49 -10.78
C LEU A 76 -8.70 -3.72 -9.52
N SER A 77 -7.61 -4.09 -8.86
CA SER A 77 -7.07 -3.33 -7.74
C SER A 77 -6.70 -1.91 -8.14
N ILE A 78 -6.01 -1.75 -9.25
CA ILE A 78 -5.61 -0.44 -9.77
C ILE A 78 -6.84 0.42 -10.09
N SER A 79 -7.80 -0.12 -10.84
CA SER A 79 -8.99 0.64 -11.21
C SER A 79 -9.83 1.03 -9.99
N THR A 80 -9.95 0.15 -9.01
CA THR A 80 -10.67 0.40 -7.76
C THR A 80 -9.99 1.50 -6.94
N ILE A 81 -8.67 1.43 -6.78
CA ILE A 81 -7.90 2.43 -6.02
C ILE A 81 -7.91 3.78 -6.72
N GLN A 82 -7.79 3.81 -8.06
CA GLN A 82 -7.88 5.06 -8.82
C GLN A 82 -9.19 5.80 -8.56
N LYS A 83 -10.30 5.08 -8.53
CA LYS A 83 -11.62 5.66 -8.22
C LYS A 83 -11.73 6.09 -6.76
N MET A 84 -11.22 5.27 -5.83
CA MET A 84 -11.28 5.60 -4.41
C MET A 84 -10.49 6.87 -4.10
N MET A 85 -9.33 7.02 -4.68
CA MET A 85 -8.42 8.12 -4.39
C MET A 85 -8.54 9.29 -5.38
N ASN A 86 -9.33 9.16 -6.43
CA ASN A 86 -9.47 10.14 -7.50
C ASN A 86 -8.09 10.56 -8.05
N ILE A 87 -7.29 9.58 -8.41
CA ILE A 87 -5.90 9.77 -8.85
C ILE A 87 -5.60 8.76 -9.96
N HIS A 88 -4.74 9.15 -10.90
CA HIS A 88 -4.22 8.22 -11.91
C HIS A 88 -3.00 7.49 -11.36
N ILE A 89 -2.94 6.18 -11.57
CA ILE A 89 -1.79 5.34 -11.21
C ILE A 89 -1.00 5.03 -12.48
N ASP A 90 0.23 5.52 -12.55
CA ASP A 90 1.09 5.38 -13.74
C ASP A 90 1.75 4.00 -13.82
N ARG A 91 2.19 3.50 -12.68
CA ARG A 91 2.97 2.27 -12.58
C ARG A 91 2.53 1.47 -11.36
N TYR A 92 2.78 0.17 -11.40
CA TYR A 92 2.59 -0.68 -10.24
C TYR A 92 3.78 -1.63 -10.06
N VAL A 93 4.01 -2.04 -8.82
CA VAL A 93 4.93 -3.10 -8.44
C VAL A 93 4.18 -4.02 -7.49
N MET A 94 4.13 -5.29 -7.82
CA MET A 94 3.48 -6.30 -7.00
C MET A 94 4.50 -7.37 -6.63
N VAL A 95 4.62 -7.65 -5.33
CA VAL A 95 5.51 -8.69 -4.82
C VAL A 95 4.70 -9.65 -3.96
N ASN A 96 5.09 -10.93 -4.00
CA ASN A 96 4.59 -11.91 -3.05
C ASN A 96 5.55 -12.03 -1.85
N MET A 97 5.23 -12.93 -0.93
CA MET A 97 6.05 -13.12 0.28
C MET A 97 7.49 -13.52 -0.05
N HIS A 98 7.69 -14.38 -1.04
CA HIS A 98 9.03 -14.76 -1.48
C HIS A 98 9.78 -13.59 -2.11
N GLY A 99 9.08 -12.73 -2.85
CA GLY A 99 9.65 -11.54 -3.45
C GLY A 99 10.17 -10.55 -2.42
N LEU A 100 9.41 -10.30 -1.36
CA LEU A 100 9.84 -9.42 -0.28
C LEU A 100 11.08 -9.97 0.42
N GLN A 101 11.06 -11.24 0.76
CA GLN A 101 12.19 -11.92 1.39
C GLN A 101 13.46 -11.86 0.54
N ARG A 102 13.33 -12.18 -0.75
CA ARG A 102 14.46 -12.14 -1.70
C ARG A 102 14.97 -10.73 -1.93
N MET A 103 14.08 -9.75 -1.94
CA MET A 103 14.45 -8.36 -2.12
C MET A 103 15.36 -7.87 -0.98
N VAL A 104 14.98 -8.18 0.26
CA VAL A 104 15.79 -7.84 1.44
C VAL A 104 17.14 -8.53 1.39
N ASP A 105 17.19 -9.83 1.06
CA ASP A 105 18.43 -10.57 0.94
C ASP A 105 19.31 -10.04 -0.21
N ALA A 106 18.71 -9.70 -1.34
CA ALA A 106 19.43 -9.20 -2.51
C ALA A 106 20.14 -7.86 -2.26
N VAL A 107 19.58 -7.02 -1.37
CA VAL A 107 20.22 -5.75 -0.99
C VAL A 107 21.16 -5.90 0.21
N GLY A 108 21.38 -7.12 0.69
CA GLY A 108 22.31 -7.40 1.80
C GLY A 108 21.70 -7.17 3.18
N GLY A 109 20.40 -7.23 3.31
CA GLY A 109 19.68 -6.97 4.55
C GLY A 109 19.32 -5.50 4.72
N ILE A 110 18.49 -5.24 5.72
CA ILE A 110 18.03 -3.88 6.05
C ILE A 110 18.14 -3.66 7.56
N THR A 111 18.20 -2.42 7.97
CA THR A 111 18.16 -2.04 9.39
C THR A 111 16.85 -1.35 9.68
N VAL A 112 16.12 -1.85 10.68
CA VAL A 112 14.84 -1.30 11.13
C VAL A 112 14.93 -0.90 12.60
N ASN A 113 13.95 -0.11 13.06
CA ASN A 113 13.84 0.26 14.46
C ASN A 113 12.52 -0.28 15.05
N ASN A 114 12.63 -1.32 15.87
CA ASN A 114 11.49 -1.86 16.61
C ASN A 114 11.16 -0.96 17.79
N THR A 115 10.11 -0.16 17.68
CA THR A 115 9.70 0.82 18.70
C THR A 115 8.62 0.30 19.64
N LEU A 116 8.23 -0.98 19.55
CA LEU A 116 7.13 -1.52 20.34
C LEU A 116 7.46 -1.78 21.82
N GLY A 117 8.72 -1.75 22.19
CA GLY A 117 9.12 -2.03 23.58
C GLY A 117 9.13 -3.50 23.96
N PHE A 118 8.85 -4.40 22.99
CA PHE A 118 8.90 -5.85 23.16
C PHE A 118 9.38 -6.52 21.86
N PRO A 119 9.91 -7.76 21.93
CA PRO A 119 10.33 -8.47 20.72
C PRO A 119 9.16 -8.81 19.80
N ILE A 120 9.37 -8.69 18.49
CA ILE A 120 8.39 -9.00 17.46
C ILE A 120 8.59 -10.42 16.95
N SER A 121 7.52 -11.24 16.98
CA SER A 121 7.53 -12.62 16.48
C SER A 121 6.12 -12.98 15.96
N ILE A 122 6.04 -14.08 15.19
CA ILE A 122 4.76 -14.66 14.73
C ILE A 122 4.76 -16.16 15.09
N GLN A 123 4.62 -16.45 16.37
CA GLN A 123 4.77 -17.81 16.90
C GLN A 123 3.57 -18.74 16.61
N ASP A 124 2.41 -18.17 16.32
CA ASP A 124 1.15 -18.88 16.13
C ASP A 124 0.82 -19.15 14.66
N GLN A 125 1.73 -18.86 13.73
CA GLN A 125 1.51 -19.11 12.30
C GLN A 125 2.30 -20.31 11.81
N GLU A 126 1.68 -21.08 10.91
CA GLU A 126 2.34 -22.19 10.24
C GLU A 126 3.10 -21.71 8.97
N PRO A 127 4.34 -22.17 8.72
CA PRO A 127 5.10 -23.01 9.65
C PRO A 127 5.52 -22.24 10.91
N PHE A 128 5.62 -22.94 12.02
CA PHE A 128 6.01 -22.33 13.30
C PHE A 128 7.33 -21.56 13.13
N ASN A 129 7.31 -20.28 13.46
CA ASN A 129 8.47 -19.44 13.31
C ASN A 129 9.04 -19.03 14.68
N THR A 130 10.28 -19.40 14.92
CA THR A 130 11.02 -19.08 16.15
C THR A 130 11.80 -17.77 16.07
N ILE A 131 11.70 -17.05 14.94
CA ILE A 131 12.38 -15.78 14.74
C ILE A 131 11.78 -14.72 15.65
N SER A 132 12.65 -14.00 16.35
CA SER A 132 12.29 -12.91 17.23
C SER A 132 13.14 -11.69 16.90
N ILE A 133 12.52 -10.56 16.65
CA ILE A 133 13.21 -9.30 16.38
C ILE A 133 13.19 -8.46 17.66
N GLY A 134 14.36 -8.25 18.23
CA GLY A 134 14.52 -7.50 19.47
C GLY A 134 14.10 -6.03 19.36
N VAL A 135 14.02 -5.38 20.51
CA VAL A 135 13.69 -3.95 20.63
C VAL A 135 14.83 -3.09 20.10
N GLY A 136 14.48 -1.94 19.53
CA GLY A 136 15.45 -0.96 19.03
C GLY A 136 15.93 -1.26 17.63
N GLU A 137 17.11 -0.77 17.32
CA GLU A 137 17.73 -0.92 16.02
C GLU A 137 18.16 -2.38 15.78
N GLN A 138 17.67 -2.97 14.69
CA GLN A 138 17.90 -4.38 14.36
C GLN A 138 18.23 -4.51 12.88
N LYS A 139 19.28 -5.28 12.58
CA LYS A 139 19.62 -5.67 11.22
C LYS A 139 18.86 -6.95 10.88
N LEU A 140 18.12 -6.94 9.78
CA LEU A 140 17.26 -8.05 9.36
C LEU A 140 17.73 -8.64 8.02
N ASN A 141 17.70 -9.96 7.93
CA ASN A 141 17.69 -10.66 6.66
C ASN A 141 16.27 -10.75 6.11
N GLY A 142 16.08 -11.42 4.95
CA GLY A 142 14.77 -11.54 4.32
C GLY A 142 13.73 -12.25 5.18
N GLU A 143 14.12 -13.33 5.83
CA GLU A 143 13.24 -14.13 6.70
C GLU A 143 12.78 -13.32 7.92
N GLU A 144 13.69 -12.62 8.54
CA GLU A 144 13.42 -11.73 9.67
C GLU A 144 12.54 -10.54 9.26
N ALA A 145 12.80 -9.96 8.10
CA ALA A 145 11.99 -8.87 7.56
C ALA A 145 10.55 -9.31 7.30
N LEU A 146 10.34 -10.54 6.85
CA LEU A 146 9.01 -11.09 6.63
C LEU A 146 8.25 -11.21 7.97
N VAL A 147 8.88 -11.73 9.01
CA VAL A 147 8.29 -11.80 10.36
C VAL A 147 7.94 -10.40 10.87
N TYR A 148 8.88 -9.47 10.76
CA TYR A 148 8.70 -8.08 11.19
C TYR A 148 7.52 -7.38 10.51
N SER A 149 7.35 -7.62 9.22
CA SER A 149 6.30 -6.98 8.42
C SER A 149 4.94 -7.66 8.52
N ARG A 150 4.83 -8.87 9.08
CA ARG A 150 3.57 -9.64 9.14
C ARG A 150 2.87 -9.57 10.50
N MET A 151 3.60 -9.36 11.58
CA MET A 151 3.05 -9.33 12.92
C MET A 151 2.01 -8.21 13.07
N ARG A 152 0.88 -8.49 13.69
CA ARG A 152 -0.19 -7.51 13.98
C ARG A 152 -0.90 -7.72 15.32
N TYR A 153 -1.11 -8.96 15.73
CA TYR A 153 -1.95 -9.28 16.90
C TYR A 153 -1.40 -8.75 18.21
N GLN A 154 -0.08 -8.66 18.34
CA GLN A 154 0.57 -8.15 19.54
C GLN A 154 0.78 -6.62 19.49
N ASP A 155 0.52 -5.99 18.35
CA ASP A 155 0.67 -4.55 18.19
C ASP A 155 -0.55 -3.82 18.76
N PRO A 156 -0.37 -2.86 19.68
CA PRO A 156 -1.47 -2.03 20.18
C PRO A 156 -2.24 -1.31 19.07
N GLU A 157 -1.58 -0.95 17.95
CA GLU A 157 -2.20 -0.34 16.78
C GLU A 157 -2.75 -1.37 15.76
N GLY A 158 -2.57 -2.67 16.02
CA GLY A 158 -3.08 -3.75 15.16
C GLY A 158 -2.55 -3.66 13.75
N ASP A 159 -3.46 -3.66 12.77
CA ASP A 159 -3.10 -3.63 11.36
C ASP A 159 -2.43 -2.33 10.92
N TYR A 160 -2.76 -1.21 11.53
CA TYR A 160 -2.09 0.07 11.26
C TYR A 160 -0.60 0.02 11.62
N GLY A 161 -0.26 -0.60 12.73
CA GLY A 161 1.14 -0.82 13.12
C GLY A 161 1.87 -1.74 12.16
N ARG A 162 1.21 -2.81 11.70
CA ARG A 162 1.74 -3.68 10.65
C ARG A 162 2.06 -2.89 9.37
N GLN A 163 1.15 -2.04 8.93
CA GLN A 163 1.36 -1.20 7.75
C GLN A 163 2.54 -0.24 7.91
N LYS A 164 2.75 0.33 9.09
CA LYS A 164 3.92 1.16 9.37
C LYS A 164 5.22 0.37 9.20
N ARG A 165 5.27 -0.86 9.69
CA ARG A 165 6.45 -1.71 9.53
C ARG A 165 6.66 -2.12 8.08
N GLN A 166 5.60 -2.40 7.33
CA GLN A 166 5.71 -2.70 5.90
C GLN A 166 6.30 -1.52 5.14
N ARG A 167 5.84 -0.29 5.41
CA ARG A 167 6.43 0.91 4.81
C ARG A 167 7.89 1.07 5.18
N GLU A 168 8.23 0.82 6.43
CA GLU A 168 9.62 0.88 6.89
C GLU A 168 10.51 -0.10 6.12
N VAL A 169 10.08 -1.35 5.98
CA VAL A 169 10.82 -2.36 5.20
C VAL A 169 11.01 -1.90 3.75
N ILE A 170 9.95 -1.45 3.10
CA ILE A 170 9.99 -0.98 1.72
C ILE A 170 10.92 0.23 1.59
N GLN A 171 10.81 1.20 2.49
CA GLN A 171 11.65 2.39 2.50
C GLN A 171 13.13 2.02 2.64
N LYS A 172 13.45 1.11 3.54
CA LYS A 172 14.84 0.66 3.75
C LYS A 172 15.39 -0.09 2.54
N VAL A 173 14.57 -0.91 1.89
CA VAL A 173 14.95 -1.57 0.64
C VAL A 173 15.24 -0.53 -0.45
N VAL A 174 14.35 0.44 -0.63
CA VAL A 174 14.53 1.50 -1.64
C VAL A 174 15.82 2.28 -1.37
N GLU A 175 16.09 2.67 -0.13
CA GLU A 175 17.32 3.36 0.25
C GLU A 175 18.57 2.54 -0.10
N LYS A 176 18.54 1.24 0.16
CA LYS A 176 19.63 0.33 -0.19
C LYS A 176 19.82 0.22 -1.70
N VAL A 177 18.75 0.04 -2.46
CA VAL A 177 18.80 -0.03 -3.92
C VAL A 177 19.40 1.26 -4.49
N LEU A 178 18.96 2.42 -4.00
CA LEU A 178 19.44 3.71 -4.49
C LEU A 178 20.89 4.01 -4.10
N SER A 179 21.45 3.29 -3.11
CA SER A 179 22.87 3.40 -2.75
C SER A 179 23.78 2.61 -3.69
N LEU A 180 23.24 1.74 -4.54
CA LEU A 180 24.03 0.96 -5.49
C LEU A 180 24.50 1.83 -6.65
N ASN A 181 25.76 1.63 -7.06
CA ASN A 181 26.43 2.51 -8.01
C ASN A 181 26.64 1.89 -9.40
N SER A 182 26.20 0.64 -9.62
CA SER A 182 26.42 -0.02 -10.89
C SER A 182 25.16 -0.64 -11.46
N VAL A 183 25.01 -0.56 -12.78
CA VAL A 183 23.90 -1.17 -13.52
C VAL A 183 23.88 -2.69 -13.31
N SER A 184 25.04 -3.34 -13.19
CA SER A 184 25.11 -4.80 -12.98
C SER A 184 24.50 -5.22 -11.64
N HIS A 185 24.62 -4.43 -10.58
CA HIS A 185 23.97 -4.70 -9.28
C HIS A 185 22.45 -4.63 -9.41
N TYR A 186 21.90 -3.62 -10.11
CA TYR A 186 20.46 -3.51 -10.37
C TYR A 186 19.95 -4.71 -11.14
N GLN A 187 20.67 -5.12 -12.20
CA GLN A 187 20.29 -6.28 -12.99
C GLN A 187 20.30 -7.58 -12.17
N SER A 188 21.26 -7.77 -11.28
CA SER A 188 21.31 -8.91 -10.37
C SER A 188 20.10 -8.97 -9.45
N ILE A 189 19.69 -7.82 -8.87
CA ILE A 189 18.51 -7.73 -7.99
C ILE A 189 17.25 -8.05 -8.80
N LEU A 190 17.07 -7.44 -9.96
CA LEU A 190 15.91 -7.66 -10.80
C LEU A 190 15.78 -9.12 -11.25
N LYS A 191 16.90 -9.76 -11.58
CA LYS A 191 16.93 -11.18 -11.93
C LYS A 191 16.50 -12.06 -10.75
N ALA A 192 16.95 -11.74 -9.53
CA ALA A 192 16.57 -12.48 -8.33
C ALA A 192 15.08 -12.36 -8.02
N LEU A 193 14.44 -11.27 -8.44
CA LEU A 193 13.02 -10.98 -8.17
C LEU A 193 12.08 -11.43 -9.28
N SER A 194 12.58 -11.80 -10.47
CA SER A 194 11.80 -11.93 -11.70
C SER A 194 10.57 -12.84 -11.60
N THR A 195 10.62 -13.90 -10.79
CA THR A 195 9.50 -14.86 -10.63
C THR A 195 8.53 -14.48 -9.52
N ASN A 196 8.90 -13.54 -8.65
CA ASN A 196 8.12 -13.15 -7.47
C ASN A 196 7.74 -11.67 -7.48
N MET A 197 7.88 -11.01 -8.63
CA MET A 197 7.51 -9.62 -8.84
C MET A 197 6.80 -9.47 -10.18
N GLN A 198 5.74 -8.68 -10.18
CA GLN A 198 5.07 -8.23 -11.40
C GLN A 198 5.05 -6.70 -11.42
N THR A 199 5.32 -6.11 -12.57
CA THR A 199 5.36 -4.66 -12.72
C THR A 199 5.16 -4.27 -14.19
N ASN A 200 4.64 -3.06 -14.41
CA ASN A 200 4.63 -2.42 -15.73
C ASN A 200 5.76 -1.40 -15.90
N ILE A 201 6.66 -1.31 -14.91
CA ILE A 201 7.88 -0.50 -15.07
C ILE A 201 8.81 -1.22 -16.03
N ASP A 202 9.38 -0.48 -16.99
CA ASP A 202 10.43 -1.02 -17.85
C ASP A 202 11.72 -1.13 -17.05
N LEU A 203 12.10 -2.35 -16.71
CA LEU A 203 13.28 -2.69 -15.92
C LEU A 203 14.47 -3.12 -16.79
N SER A 204 14.40 -2.90 -18.10
CA SER A 204 15.53 -3.19 -19.00
C SER A 204 16.73 -2.28 -18.68
N ALA A 205 17.92 -2.75 -19.03
CA ALA A 205 19.16 -1.95 -18.83
C ALA A 205 19.08 -0.57 -19.48
N LYS A 206 18.33 -0.45 -20.59
CA LYS A 206 18.12 0.81 -21.31
C LYS A 206 17.35 1.85 -20.48
N SER A 207 16.43 1.39 -19.64
CA SER A 207 15.55 2.28 -18.84
C SER A 207 16.09 2.59 -17.46
N ILE A 208 17.07 1.84 -16.96
CA ILE A 208 17.64 2.05 -15.62
C ILE A 208 18.15 3.50 -15.42
N PRO A 209 18.87 4.13 -16.35
CA PRO A 209 19.30 5.54 -16.18
C PRO A 209 18.14 6.50 -15.94
N SER A 210 17.02 6.33 -16.66
CA SER A 210 15.80 7.14 -16.44
C SER A 210 15.20 6.93 -15.05
N LEU A 211 15.18 5.70 -14.58
CA LEU A 211 14.69 5.37 -13.23
C LEU A 211 15.58 5.99 -12.16
N LEU A 212 16.90 5.98 -12.35
CA LEU A 212 17.85 6.62 -11.45
C LEU A 212 17.68 8.13 -11.38
N GLY A 213 17.07 8.74 -12.38
CA GLY A 213 16.72 10.16 -12.36
C GLY A 213 15.76 10.57 -11.25
N TYR A 214 15.03 9.60 -10.68
CA TYR A 214 14.15 9.83 -9.53
C TYR A 214 14.84 9.67 -8.18
N LYS A 215 16.13 9.32 -8.16
CA LYS A 215 16.88 9.00 -6.93
C LYS A 215 16.77 10.11 -5.87
N ASP A 216 16.95 11.36 -6.27
CA ASP A 216 16.92 12.49 -5.34
C ASP A 216 15.54 12.74 -4.73
N SER A 217 14.48 12.25 -5.37
CA SER A 217 13.12 12.37 -4.87
C SER A 217 12.88 11.56 -3.58
N PHE A 218 13.75 10.61 -3.29
CA PHE A 218 13.66 9.78 -2.08
C PHE A 218 14.47 10.33 -0.90
N LYS A 219 15.11 11.49 -1.04
CA LYS A 219 15.81 12.16 0.05
C LYS A 219 14.84 12.61 1.16
N THR A 220 13.63 13.00 0.78
CA THR A 220 12.56 13.35 1.71
C THR A 220 11.38 12.42 1.47
N ILE A 221 11.08 11.59 2.45
CA ILE A 221 9.95 10.65 2.39
C ILE A 221 8.97 11.01 3.49
N GLU A 222 7.74 11.34 3.10
CA GLU A 222 6.61 11.52 4.02
C GLU A 222 5.77 10.26 4.00
N THR A 223 5.46 9.71 5.17
CA THR A 223 4.63 8.52 5.32
C THR A 223 3.30 8.87 5.95
N GLN A 224 2.22 8.34 5.40
CA GLN A 224 0.86 8.57 5.84
C GLN A 224 0.03 7.28 5.74
N GLN A 225 -1.09 7.26 6.42
CA GLN A 225 -2.07 6.16 6.34
C GLN A 225 -3.46 6.72 6.06
N LEU A 226 -4.18 6.10 5.15
CA LEU A 226 -5.61 6.29 5.02
C LEU A 226 -6.29 5.40 6.06
N ARG A 227 -6.84 6.00 7.11
CA ARG A 227 -7.51 5.30 8.21
C ARG A 227 -9.01 5.42 8.09
N GLY A 228 -9.71 4.34 8.47
CA GLY A 228 -11.15 4.34 8.65
C GLY A 228 -11.53 4.20 10.12
N GLU A 229 -12.81 4.33 10.39
CA GLU A 229 -13.42 4.00 11.66
C GLU A 229 -13.75 2.50 11.68
N ASP A 230 -13.52 1.85 12.81
CA ASP A 230 -13.88 0.43 12.97
C ASP A 230 -15.40 0.29 12.95
N ALA A 231 -15.91 -0.63 12.13
CA ALA A 231 -17.34 -0.94 12.09
C ALA A 231 -17.55 -2.41 11.76
N GLU A 232 -18.56 -2.98 12.38
CA GLU A 232 -19.01 -4.34 12.08
C GLU A 232 -20.36 -4.26 11.37
N LEU A 233 -20.44 -4.79 10.15
CA LEU A 233 -21.64 -4.81 9.33
C LEU A 233 -21.95 -6.27 8.98
N GLN A 234 -23.12 -6.75 9.39
CA GLN A 234 -23.57 -8.15 9.12
C GLN A 234 -22.51 -9.19 9.53
N GLY A 235 -21.86 -8.97 10.69
CA GLY A 235 -20.86 -9.89 11.23
C GLY A 235 -19.47 -9.78 10.64
N THR A 236 -19.24 -8.84 9.71
CA THR A 236 -17.93 -8.60 9.11
C THR A 236 -17.35 -7.27 9.57
N SER A 237 -16.10 -7.27 9.97
CA SER A 237 -15.38 -6.08 10.40
C SER A 237 -14.82 -5.31 9.20
N TYR A 238 -15.09 -4.01 9.16
CA TYR A 238 -14.61 -3.10 8.11
C TYR A 238 -13.93 -1.90 8.72
N GLN A 239 -13.17 -1.21 7.88
CA GLN A 239 -12.71 0.15 8.10
C GLN A 239 -13.56 1.07 7.22
N ILE A 240 -14.25 2.03 7.86
CA ILE A 240 -15.15 2.95 7.14
C ILE A 240 -14.55 4.35 7.17
N VAL A 241 -14.22 4.87 6.00
CA VAL A 241 -13.51 6.16 5.87
C VAL A 241 -14.52 7.30 6.00
N THR A 242 -14.13 8.36 6.73
CA THR A 242 -14.92 9.60 6.77
C THR A 242 -14.64 10.46 5.54
N ALA A 243 -15.63 11.23 5.11
CA ALA A 243 -15.51 12.09 3.93
C ALA A 243 -14.37 13.13 4.10
N ASN A 244 -14.30 13.78 5.25
CA ASN A 244 -13.28 14.79 5.51
C ASN A 244 -11.86 14.22 5.46
N HIS A 245 -11.65 13.06 6.09
CA HIS A 245 -10.34 12.42 6.09
C HIS A 245 -9.93 11.99 4.67
N LEU A 246 -10.86 11.37 3.93
CA LEU A 246 -10.56 10.94 2.57
C LEU A 246 -10.22 12.12 1.65
N LEU A 247 -10.97 13.22 1.74
CA LEU A 247 -10.68 14.42 0.97
C LEU A 247 -9.31 15.02 1.33
N GLU A 248 -8.98 15.05 2.62
CA GLU A 248 -7.67 15.50 3.10
C GLU A 248 -6.55 14.67 2.48
N ILE A 249 -6.68 13.34 2.49
CA ILE A 249 -5.70 12.43 1.91
C ILE A 249 -5.61 12.58 0.39
N GLN A 250 -6.76 12.69 -0.30
CA GLN A 250 -6.76 12.94 -1.74
C GLN A 250 -6.02 14.23 -2.08
N ASN A 251 -6.27 15.30 -1.34
CA ASN A 251 -5.61 16.58 -1.57
C ASN A 251 -4.12 16.56 -1.22
N LEU A 252 -3.72 15.80 -0.23
CA LEU A 252 -2.32 15.59 0.08
C LEU A 252 -1.58 14.95 -1.12
N LEU A 253 -2.18 13.93 -1.71
CA LEU A 253 -1.62 13.28 -2.90
C LEU A 253 -1.63 14.22 -4.12
N ARG A 254 -2.71 14.97 -4.31
CA ARG A 254 -2.79 15.95 -5.41
C ARG A 254 -1.71 17.00 -5.29
N THR A 255 -1.50 17.54 -4.10
CA THR A 255 -0.44 18.52 -3.84
C THR A 255 0.94 17.94 -4.13
N SER A 256 1.19 16.70 -3.74
CA SER A 256 2.46 16.02 -4.02
C SER A 256 2.71 15.82 -5.53
N LEU A 257 1.66 15.83 -6.32
CA LEU A 257 1.71 15.67 -7.78
C LEU A 257 1.63 17.00 -8.54
N ASP A 258 1.78 18.12 -7.85
CA ASP A 258 1.63 19.47 -8.41
C ASP A 258 0.23 19.74 -9.00
N LYS A 259 -0.80 19.09 -8.45
CA LYS A 259 -2.19 19.29 -8.84
C LYS A 259 -2.93 20.17 -7.83
N PRO A 260 -3.88 20.97 -8.27
CA PRO A 260 -4.64 21.83 -7.36
C PRO A 260 -5.51 20.98 -6.42
N LYS A 261 -5.73 21.49 -5.21
CA LYS A 261 -6.68 20.90 -4.27
C LYS A 261 -8.11 21.04 -4.80
N VAL A 262 -8.95 20.08 -4.41
CA VAL A 262 -10.38 20.08 -4.72
C VAL A 262 -11.19 20.15 -3.44
N THR A 263 -12.39 20.72 -3.52
CA THR A 263 -13.33 20.80 -2.40
C THR A 263 -14.42 19.74 -2.50
N GLU A 264 -14.53 19.11 -3.65
CA GLU A 264 -15.53 18.12 -3.98
C GLU A 264 -14.93 16.73 -3.91
N LEU A 265 -15.54 15.85 -3.11
CA LEU A 265 -15.06 14.50 -2.94
C LEU A 265 -15.66 13.58 -4.00
N GLU A 266 -14.80 13.00 -4.83
CA GLU A 266 -15.16 11.92 -5.75
C GLU A 266 -14.48 10.64 -5.28
N THR A 267 -15.27 9.60 -5.03
CA THR A 267 -14.76 8.33 -4.53
C THR A 267 -15.76 7.20 -4.73
N ASN A 268 -15.27 5.97 -4.76
CA ASN A 268 -16.10 4.76 -4.65
C ASN A 268 -16.07 4.14 -3.25
N ALA A 269 -15.38 4.76 -2.29
CA ALA A 269 -15.44 4.31 -0.91
C ALA A 269 -16.84 4.52 -0.35
N VAL A 270 -17.33 3.56 0.44
CA VAL A 270 -18.57 3.74 1.19
C VAL A 270 -18.23 4.57 2.42
N LEU A 271 -18.78 5.76 2.50
CA LEU A 271 -18.38 6.73 3.52
C LEU A 271 -19.12 6.52 4.84
N TYR A 272 -18.43 6.83 5.93
CA TYR A 272 -19.00 6.74 7.27
C TYR A 272 -20.31 7.51 7.39
N GLU A 273 -20.37 8.72 6.83
CA GLU A 273 -21.53 9.59 6.85
C GLU A 273 -22.73 9.00 6.10
N GLU A 274 -22.50 8.18 5.07
CA GLU A 274 -23.56 7.48 4.35
C GLU A 274 -24.25 6.41 5.17
N LEU A 275 -23.50 5.75 6.07
CA LEU A 275 -23.97 4.63 6.86
C LEU A 275 -24.52 5.05 8.23
N PHE A 276 -23.91 6.03 8.87
CA PHE A 276 -24.12 6.33 10.29
C PHE A 276 -24.63 7.74 10.58
N SER A 277 -24.68 8.65 9.60
CA SER A 277 -25.14 9.99 9.86
C SER A 277 -26.57 10.18 9.38
N ALA A 278 -27.54 9.90 10.26
CA ALA A 278 -28.91 10.36 10.10
C ALA A 278 -29.04 11.91 10.14
N PHE A 279 -27.95 12.62 10.30
CA PHE A 279 -27.89 14.05 10.64
C PHE A 279 -27.21 14.92 9.58
N LEU A 280 -26.72 14.36 8.47
CA LEU A 280 -26.20 15.20 7.39
C LEU A 280 -27.34 15.92 6.69
N PRO A 281 -27.25 17.26 6.52
CA PRO A 281 -28.21 17.99 5.70
C PRO A 281 -28.30 17.39 4.31
N LYS A 282 -29.51 17.33 3.74
CA LYS A 282 -29.72 16.78 2.39
C LYS A 282 -28.86 17.46 1.32
N ASP A 283 -28.50 18.70 1.53
CA ASP A 283 -27.70 19.53 0.62
C ASP A 283 -26.20 19.15 0.64
N PHE A 284 -25.81 18.28 1.55
CA PHE A 284 -24.43 17.76 1.65
C PHE A 284 -24.12 16.78 0.53
N TYR A 285 -25.16 16.17 -0.05
CA TYR A 285 -25.02 15.17 -1.11
C TYR A 285 -25.35 15.83 -2.46
N VAL A 286 -24.34 15.98 -3.31
CA VAL A 286 -24.59 16.52 -4.65
C VAL A 286 -25.02 15.41 -5.61
N HIS A 287 -24.44 14.24 -5.52
CA HIS A 287 -24.87 13.04 -6.24
C HIS A 287 -24.45 11.78 -5.49
N LEU A 288 -25.44 11.05 -4.95
CA LEU A 288 -25.23 9.67 -4.53
C LEU A 288 -25.49 8.78 -5.74
N THR A 289 -24.58 8.79 -6.67
CA THR A 289 -24.52 7.83 -7.77
C THR A 289 -23.49 6.78 -7.42
N ASP A 290 -23.29 5.82 -8.31
CA ASP A 290 -22.28 4.75 -8.19
C ASP A 290 -20.85 5.25 -7.93
N GLN A 291 -20.62 6.55 -7.87
CA GLN A 291 -19.32 7.19 -7.66
C GLN A 291 -19.16 7.90 -6.32
N HIS A 292 -20.13 7.82 -5.42
CA HIS A 292 -20.09 8.45 -4.09
C HIS A 292 -19.51 9.86 -4.12
N HIS A 293 -20.29 10.77 -4.67
CA HIS A 293 -19.89 12.16 -4.83
C HIS A 293 -20.45 13.01 -3.67
N MET A 294 -19.59 13.75 -2.99
CA MET A 294 -19.97 14.56 -1.83
C MET A 294 -19.23 15.90 -1.84
N VAL A 295 -19.94 16.99 -1.58
CA VAL A 295 -19.36 18.32 -1.35
C VAL A 295 -19.16 18.50 0.14
N ILE A 296 -17.94 18.82 0.56
CA ILE A 296 -17.60 19.04 1.96
C ILE A 296 -17.65 20.55 2.24
N PRO A 297 -18.47 21.02 3.22
CA PRO A 297 -18.52 22.42 3.57
C PRO A 297 -17.16 22.93 4.06
N SER A 298 -16.82 24.15 3.64
CA SER A 298 -15.60 24.83 4.06
C SER A 298 -15.64 25.22 5.55
#